data_1dfa8134a2472458129c9b748cc87bea
#
_entry.id   1dfa8134a2472458129c9b748cc87bea
#
_cell.length_a   1.000
_cell.length_b   1.000
_cell.length_c   1.000
_cell.angle_alpha   90.00
_cell.angle_beta   90.00
_cell.angle_gamma   90.00
#
_symmetry.space_group_name_H-M   'P 1'
#
loop_
_entity.id
_entity.type
_entity.pdbx_description
1 polymer ?
#
loop_
_entity_poly.entity_id
_entity_poly.type
_entity_poly.pdbx_seq_one_letter_code
_entity_poly.pdbx_strand_id
1 'polypeptide(L)'
;MAECSSMTATELPAKLAEIRDDFLELEEPDRLLLLLEFADELPELPPRYAEHPDLLERVVECQSPVFMFVEVDDDSAVHLYATAPREAPTTRGFASILSQGLDGLSAQEVLDVPDDYPNTIGLTKAVSPLRIRGMTAMLARTKRRLREGTA
;
A
#
# COMPACT_ATOMS: atom_id res chain seq x y z
N MET A 1 30.35 -2.24 15.63
CA MET A 1 29.17 -1.87 15.64
C MET A 1 28.19 -2.67 14.95
N ALA A 2 28.11 -3.88 15.23
CA ALA A 2 27.17 -4.78 14.62
C ALA A 2 25.75 -4.41 14.91
N GLU A 3 25.54 -3.73 16.00
CA GLU A 3 24.18 -3.39 16.37
C GLU A 3 23.53 -2.53 15.34
N CYS A 4 24.27 -1.77 14.60
CA CYS A 4 23.64 -0.93 13.60
C CYS A 4 22.98 -1.73 12.52
N SER A 5 23.58 -2.83 12.12
CA SER A 5 22.99 -3.58 11.03
C SER A 5 21.69 -4.26 11.46
N SER A 6 21.59 -4.68 12.70
CA SER A 6 20.34 -5.30 13.09
C SER A 6 19.21 -4.29 13.12
N MET A 7 19.49 -3.05 13.43
CA MET A 7 18.45 -2.05 13.41
C MET A 7 18.02 -1.72 12.00
N THR A 8 18.96 -1.69 11.07
CA THR A 8 18.60 -1.42 9.71
C THR A 8 17.67 -2.48 9.16
N ALA A 9 17.81 -3.71 9.59
CA ALA A 9 16.98 -4.80 9.08
C ALA A 9 15.52 -4.59 9.40
N THR A 10 15.19 -3.79 10.42
CA THR A 10 13.80 -3.58 10.79
C THR A 10 13.25 -2.26 10.29
N GLU A 11 14.05 -1.50 9.59
CA GLU A 11 13.60 -0.20 9.11
C GLU A 11 12.70 -0.35 7.90
N LEU A 12 11.77 0.58 7.79
CA LEU A 12 10.91 0.63 6.64
C LEU A 12 11.69 1.01 5.39
N PRO A 13 11.25 0.55 4.22
CA PRO A 13 11.76 1.12 2.98
C PRO A 13 11.62 2.64 2.99
N ALA A 14 12.56 3.31 2.35
CA ALA A 14 12.66 4.75 2.44
C ALA A 14 11.38 5.47 2.05
N LYS A 15 10.72 5.00 0.98
CA LYS A 15 9.51 5.67 0.52
C LYS A 15 8.37 5.53 1.52
N LEU A 16 8.21 4.35 2.12
CA LEU A 16 7.18 4.14 3.11
C LEU A 16 7.44 4.94 4.38
N ALA A 17 8.72 5.04 4.77
CA ALA A 17 9.08 5.84 5.93
C ALA A 17 8.82 7.32 5.66
N GLU A 18 9.10 7.78 4.46
CA GLU A 18 8.86 9.16 4.08
C GLU A 18 7.37 9.48 4.13
N ILE A 19 6.55 8.59 3.57
CA ILE A 19 5.10 8.77 3.60
C ILE A 19 4.60 8.83 5.04
N ARG A 20 5.06 7.91 5.89
CA ARG A 20 4.65 7.90 7.29
C ARG A 20 5.01 9.21 7.96
N ASP A 21 6.24 9.68 7.75
CA ASP A 21 6.70 10.89 8.42
C ASP A 21 5.95 12.11 7.92
N ASP A 22 5.61 12.14 6.64
CA ASP A 22 4.83 13.26 6.10
C ASP A 22 3.47 13.36 6.79
N PHE A 23 2.81 12.22 7.01
CA PHE A 23 1.54 12.21 7.71
C PHE A 23 1.70 12.63 9.16
N LEU A 24 2.74 12.12 9.84
CA LEU A 24 2.91 12.37 11.26
C LEU A 24 3.31 13.81 11.55
N GLU A 25 3.89 14.51 10.59
CA GLU A 25 4.22 15.91 10.76
C GLU A 25 3.02 16.83 10.70
N LEU A 26 1.90 16.33 10.19
CA LEU A 26 0.69 17.13 10.06
C LEU A 26 -0.25 16.90 11.23
N GLU A 27 -1.16 17.86 11.44
CA GLU A 27 -2.23 17.67 12.39
C GLU A 27 -3.35 16.87 11.73
N GLU A 28 -4.23 16.33 12.55
CA GLU A 28 -5.22 15.37 12.05
C GLU A 28 -6.03 15.85 10.83
N PRO A 29 -6.58 17.09 10.84
CA PRO A 29 -7.35 17.49 9.65
C PRO A 29 -6.52 17.51 8.39
N ASP A 30 -5.24 17.91 8.52
CA ASP A 30 -4.37 17.97 7.35
C ASP A 30 -3.95 16.60 6.90
N ARG A 31 -3.91 15.63 7.81
CA ARG A 31 -3.61 14.24 7.43
C ARG A 31 -4.69 13.69 6.49
N LEU A 32 -5.94 14.02 6.77
CA LEU A 32 -7.01 13.56 5.90
C LEU A 32 -6.88 14.20 4.51
N LEU A 33 -6.51 15.48 4.46
CA LEU A 33 -6.29 16.14 3.17
C LEU A 33 -5.15 15.49 2.40
N LEU A 34 -4.07 15.13 3.08
CA LEU A 34 -2.96 14.45 2.42
C LEU A 34 -3.41 13.09 1.89
N LEU A 35 -4.23 12.38 2.65
CA LEU A 35 -4.75 11.10 2.17
C LEU A 35 -5.56 11.28 0.88
N LEU A 36 -6.34 12.35 0.81
CA LEU A 36 -7.13 12.61 -0.40
C LEU A 36 -6.25 13.00 -1.58
N GLU A 37 -5.11 13.64 -1.32
CA GLU A 37 -4.16 13.90 -2.39
C GLU A 37 -3.60 12.60 -2.93
N PHE A 38 -3.30 11.64 -2.06
CA PHE A 38 -2.88 10.32 -2.54
C PHE A 38 -3.95 9.67 -3.38
N ALA A 39 -5.22 9.85 -3.00
CA ALA A 39 -6.31 9.28 -3.78
C ALA A 39 -6.30 9.80 -5.22
N ASP A 40 -6.00 11.08 -5.39
CA ASP A 40 -5.95 11.67 -6.72
C ASP A 40 -4.75 11.18 -7.52
N GLU A 41 -3.73 10.67 -6.83
CA GLU A 41 -2.50 10.22 -7.47
C GLU A 41 -2.49 8.73 -7.75
N LEU A 42 -3.55 8.00 -7.43
CA LEU A 42 -3.56 6.56 -7.68
C LEU A 42 -3.31 6.30 -9.17
N PRO A 43 -2.24 5.58 -9.50
CA PRO A 43 -1.92 5.33 -10.91
C PRO A 43 -3.01 4.50 -11.58
N GLU A 44 -3.24 4.79 -12.86
CA GLU A 44 -4.20 4.00 -13.61
C GLU A 44 -3.60 2.65 -13.98
N LEU A 45 -4.47 1.68 -14.20
CA LEU A 45 -4.01 0.35 -14.60
C LEU A 45 -3.37 0.42 -15.98
N PRO A 46 -2.26 -0.32 -16.19
CA PRO A 46 -1.76 -0.50 -17.55
C PRO A 46 -2.82 -1.17 -18.41
N PRO A 47 -2.81 -0.94 -19.73
CA PRO A 47 -3.83 -1.56 -20.59
C PRO A 47 -3.94 -3.08 -20.45
N ARG A 48 -2.82 -3.74 -20.18
CA ARG A 48 -2.84 -5.20 -20.04
C ARG A 48 -3.68 -5.67 -18.87
N TYR A 49 -3.92 -4.81 -17.90
CA TYR A 49 -4.79 -5.15 -16.77
C TYR A 49 -6.16 -4.48 -16.88
N ALA A 50 -6.21 -3.29 -17.47
CA ALA A 50 -7.47 -2.60 -17.64
C ALA A 50 -8.41 -3.38 -18.56
N GLU A 51 -7.84 -4.07 -19.53
CA GLU A 51 -8.62 -4.88 -20.48
C GLU A 51 -8.84 -6.29 -19.99
N HIS A 52 -8.26 -6.67 -18.86
CA HIS A 52 -8.37 -8.03 -18.34
C HIS A 52 -8.68 -7.98 -16.83
N PRO A 53 -9.88 -7.51 -16.48
CA PRO A 53 -10.23 -7.39 -15.05
C PRO A 53 -10.25 -8.73 -14.32
N ASP A 54 -10.33 -9.84 -15.06
CA ASP A 54 -10.29 -11.16 -14.45
C ASP A 54 -8.93 -11.48 -13.83
N LEU A 55 -7.87 -10.74 -14.20
CA LEU A 55 -6.57 -10.93 -13.59
C LEU A 55 -6.46 -10.26 -12.22
N LEU A 56 -7.39 -9.37 -11.89
CA LEU A 56 -7.33 -8.62 -10.64
C LEU A 56 -8.03 -9.37 -9.54
N GLU A 57 -7.49 -9.24 -8.33
CA GLU A 57 -8.08 -9.86 -7.16
C GLU A 57 -8.91 -8.84 -6.40
N ARG A 58 -10.14 -9.20 -6.04
CA ARG A 58 -10.97 -8.33 -5.24
C ARG A 58 -10.55 -8.37 -3.78
N VAL A 59 -10.43 -7.19 -3.17
CA VAL A 59 -10.11 -7.09 -1.74
C VAL A 59 -11.42 -7.01 -0.99
N VAL A 60 -11.92 -8.16 -0.55
CA VAL A 60 -13.26 -8.24 0.04
C VAL A 60 -13.35 -7.54 1.38
N GLU A 61 -12.24 -7.35 2.07
CA GLU A 61 -12.22 -6.62 3.33
C GLU A 61 -12.54 -5.14 3.17
N CYS A 62 -12.34 -4.60 1.97
CA CYS A 62 -12.78 -3.25 1.66
C CYS A 62 -14.26 -3.32 1.29
N GLN A 63 -15.06 -2.43 1.87
CA GLN A 63 -16.49 -2.45 1.55
C GLN A 63 -16.76 -1.93 0.16
N SER A 64 -15.85 -1.11 -0.35
CA SER A 64 -15.93 -0.64 -1.73
C SER A 64 -15.32 -1.66 -2.66
N PRO A 65 -15.69 -1.67 -3.95
CA PRO A 65 -15.09 -2.61 -4.90
C PRO A 65 -13.66 -2.21 -5.24
N VAL A 66 -12.73 -2.79 -4.50
CA VAL A 66 -11.29 -2.58 -4.71
C VAL A 66 -10.71 -3.84 -5.33
N PHE A 67 -9.95 -3.66 -6.39
CA PHE A 67 -9.29 -4.76 -7.09
C PHE A 67 -7.81 -4.45 -7.20
N MET A 68 -6.97 -5.48 -7.12
CA MET A 68 -5.53 -5.27 -7.15
C MET A 68 -4.82 -6.40 -7.88
N PHE A 69 -3.62 -6.10 -8.35
CA PHE A 69 -2.73 -7.07 -8.94
C PHE A 69 -1.30 -6.74 -8.54
N VAL A 70 -0.52 -7.78 -8.23
CA VAL A 70 0.88 -7.63 -7.86
C VAL A 70 1.73 -8.19 -8.99
N GLU A 71 2.64 -7.38 -9.49
CA GLU A 71 3.53 -7.78 -10.57
C GLU A 71 4.97 -7.70 -10.10
N VAL A 72 5.79 -8.67 -10.52
CA VAL A 72 7.24 -8.62 -10.32
C VAL A 72 7.85 -8.56 -11.71
N ASP A 73 8.60 -7.49 -12.00
CA ASP A 73 9.12 -7.31 -13.35
C ASP A 73 10.44 -8.05 -13.55
N ASP A 74 11.04 -7.87 -14.72
CA ASP A 74 12.25 -8.59 -15.06
C ASP A 74 13.44 -8.24 -14.17
N ASP A 75 13.40 -7.09 -13.53
CA ASP A 75 14.45 -6.67 -12.60
C ASP A 75 14.15 -7.12 -11.19
N SER A 76 13.13 -7.94 -11.00
CA SER A 76 12.69 -8.41 -9.68
C SER A 76 12.11 -7.29 -8.82
N ALA A 77 11.63 -6.23 -9.43
CA ALA A 77 11.01 -5.12 -8.73
C ALA A 77 9.50 -5.33 -8.67
N VAL A 78 8.93 -5.05 -7.49
CA VAL A 78 7.51 -5.24 -7.24
C VAL A 78 6.74 -4.00 -7.68
N HIS A 79 5.58 -4.23 -8.29
CA HIS A 79 4.66 -3.16 -8.63
C HIS A 79 3.26 -3.59 -8.21
N LEU A 80 2.59 -2.71 -7.48
CA LEU A 80 1.22 -2.96 -7.05
C LEU A 80 0.29 -2.08 -7.85
N TYR A 81 -0.65 -2.70 -8.56
CA TYR A 81 -1.68 -1.99 -9.31
C TYR A 81 -3.02 -2.19 -8.62
N ALA A 82 -3.80 -1.13 -8.52
CA ALA A 82 -5.08 -1.21 -7.82
C ALA A 82 -6.08 -0.26 -8.44
N THR A 83 -7.37 -0.61 -8.31
CA THR A 83 -8.46 0.30 -8.65
C THR A 83 -9.38 0.42 -7.45
N ALA A 84 -9.96 1.59 -7.29
CA ALA A 84 -10.94 1.85 -6.27
C ALA A 84 -11.88 2.93 -6.79
N PRO A 85 -13.17 2.90 -6.38
CA PRO A 85 -14.11 3.88 -6.92
C PRO A 85 -13.83 5.28 -6.40
N ARG A 86 -14.16 6.27 -7.19
CA ARG A 86 -13.97 7.67 -6.79
C ARG A 86 -14.85 8.02 -5.59
N GLU A 87 -15.93 7.30 -5.41
CA GLU A 87 -16.83 7.50 -4.27
C GLU A 87 -16.22 7.04 -2.95
N ALA A 88 -15.09 6.34 -3.00
CA ALA A 88 -14.40 5.89 -1.79
C ALA A 88 -13.00 6.49 -1.75
N PRO A 89 -12.88 7.80 -1.57
CA PRO A 89 -11.58 8.46 -1.67
C PRO A 89 -10.59 8.02 -0.60
N THR A 90 -11.07 7.67 0.59
CA THR A 90 -10.19 7.19 1.65
C THR A 90 -9.52 5.88 1.22
N THR A 91 -10.32 4.97 0.67
CA THR A 91 -9.80 3.68 0.21
C THR A 91 -8.85 3.88 -0.97
N ARG A 92 -9.19 4.79 -1.89
CA ARG A 92 -8.28 5.10 -2.98
C ARG A 92 -6.95 5.64 -2.47
N GLY A 93 -7.01 6.48 -1.43
CA GLY A 93 -5.79 7.01 -0.83
C GLY A 93 -4.91 5.92 -0.26
N PHE A 94 -5.52 4.97 0.44
CA PHE A 94 -4.76 3.84 0.98
C PHE A 94 -4.12 3.01 -0.13
N ALA A 95 -4.88 2.72 -1.18
CA ALA A 95 -4.35 1.97 -2.32
C ALA A 95 -3.18 2.71 -2.96
N SER A 96 -3.30 4.04 -3.07
CA SER A 96 -2.23 4.84 -3.66
C SER A 96 -0.98 4.84 -2.79
N ILE A 97 -1.14 4.95 -1.47
CA ILE A 97 0.00 4.91 -0.56
C ILE A 97 0.78 3.60 -0.75
N LEU A 98 0.07 2.49 -0.78
CA LEU A 98 0.74 1.20 -0.95
C LEU A 98 1.33 1.06 -2.34
N SER A 99 0.60 1.49 -3.36
CA SER A 99 1.10 1.39 -4.73
C SER A 99 2.40 2.19 -4.89
N GLN A 100 2.42 3.41 -4.39
CA GLN A 100 3.60 4.26 -4.51
C GLN A 100 4.72 3.83 -3.58
N GLY A 101 4.34 3.45 -2.36
CA GLY A 101 5.34 3.11 -1.34
C GLY A 101 6.04 1.79 -1.58
N LEU A 102 5.37 0.85 -2.24
CA LEU A 102 5.96 -0.46 -2.50
C LEU A 102 6.60 -0.54 -3.87
N ASP A 103 6.37 0.42 -4.73
CA ASP A 103 6.83 0.37 -6.10
C ASP A 103 8.35 0.29 -6.18
N GLY A 104 8.84 -0.67 -6.92
CA GLY A 104 10.28 -0.81 -7.16
C GLY A 104 11.03 -1.58 -6.09
N LEU A 105 10.37 -2.00 -5.02
CA LEU A 105 11.02 -2.79 -3.98
C LEU A 105 11.19 -4.23 -4.42
N SER A 106 12.14 -4.93 -3.79
CA SER A 106 12.22 -6.38 -3.97
C SER A 106 11.09 -7.06 -3.22
N ALA A 107 10.81 -8.31 -3.58
CA ALA A 107 9.79 -9.07 -2.87
C ALA A 107 10.11 -9.17 -1.38
N GLN A 108 11.39 -9.39 -1.06
CA GLN A 108 11.77 -9.52 0.35
C GLN A 108 11.56 -8.22 1.10
N GLU A 109 11.86 -7.09 0.47
CA GLU A 109 11.63 -5.80 1.13
C GLU A 109 10.16 -5.58 1.42
N VAL A 110 9.28 -5.99 0.50
CA VAL A 110 7.85 -5.87 0.73
C VAL A 110 7.41 -6.82 1.86
N LEU A 111 7.91 -8.04 1.85
CA LEU A 111 7.55 -9.01 2.88
C LEU A 111 8.00 -8.55 4.26
N ASP A 112 9.06 -7.77 4.34
CA ASP A 112 9.57 -7.28 5.61
C ASP A 112 8.84 -6.05 6.14
N VAL A 113 7.96 -5.44 5.35
CA VAL A 113 7.17 -4.31 5.82
C VAL A 113 6.27 -4.79 6.96
N PRO A 114 6.24 -4.08 8.10
CA PRO A 114 5.37 -4.50 9.20
C PRO A 114 3.90 -4.53 8.77
N ASP A 115 3.20 -5.57 9.20
CA ASP A 115 1.79 -5.73 8.86
C ASP A 115 0.94 -4.60 9.40
N ASP A 116 1.39 -3.97 10.49
CA ASP A 116 0.64 -2.89 11.10
C ASP A 116 1.02 -1.51 10.57
N TYR A 117 1.78 -1.46 9.49
CA TYR A 117 2.14 -0.18 8.89
C TYR A 117 0.94 0.76 8.75
N PRO A 118 -0.23 0.29 8.29
CA PRO A 118 -1.38 1.18 8.18
C PRO A 118 -1.79 1.85 9.50
N ASN A 119 -1.48 1.23 10.61
CA ASN A 119 -1.82 1.80 11.92
C ASN A 119 -0.78 2.81 12.40
N THR A 120 0.35 2.94 11.72
CA THR A 120 1.46 3.78 12.18
C THR A 120 1.53 5.12 11.50
N ILE A 121 0.68 5.40 10.53
CA ILE A 121 0.79 6.64 9.76
C ILE A 121 -0.12 7.74 10.29
N GLY A 122 -0.68 7.55 11.47
CA GLY A 122 -1.38 8.63 12.15
C GLY A 122 -2.80 8.88 11.70
N LEU A 123 -3.45 7.89 11.07
CA LEU A 123 -4.81 8.06 10.58
C LEU A 123 -5.86 7.33 11.41
N THR A 124 -5.46 6.69 12.51
CA THR A 124 -6.39 5.84 13.25
C THR A 124 -7.51 6.61 13.94
N LYS A 125 -7.35 7.92 14.12
CA LYS A 125 -8.41 8.73 14.67
C LYS A 125 -9.28 9.36 13.60
N ALA A 126 -8.69 9.70 12.46
CA ALA A 126 -9.42 10.35 11.39
C ALA A 126 -10.19 9.37 10.53
N VAL A 127 -9.80 8.11 10.52
CA VAL A 127 -10.36 7.09 9.66
C VAL A 127 -10.83 5.93 10.52
N SER A 128 -12.00 5.37 10.20
CA SER A 128 -12.55 4.29 11.00
C SER A 128 -11.65 3.04 10.98
N PRO A 129 -11.69 2.24 12.05
CA PRO A 129 -10.91 0.99 12.06
C PRO A 129 -11.25 0.06 10.91
N LEU A 130 -12.49 0.08 10.45
CA LEU A 130 -12.89 -0.78 9.34
C LEU A 130 -12.13 -0.41 8.06
N ARG A 131 -11.94 0.88 7.82
CA ARG A 131 -11.21 1.32 6.65
C ARG A 131 -9.72 1.06 6.77
N ILE A 132 -9.17 1.24 7.97
CA ILE A 132 -7.76 0.88 8.22
C ILE A 132 -7.57 -0.61 7.95
N ARG A 133 -8.55 -1.43 8.34
CA ARG A 133 -8.46 -2.87 8.09
C ARG A 133 -8.40 -3.18 6.61
N GLY A 134 -9.09 -2.39 5.78
CA GLY A 134 -9.01 -2.56 4.33
C GLY A 134 -7.59 -2.36 3.81
N MET A 135 -6.90 -1.33 4.30
CA MET A 135 -5.52 -1.10 3.90
C MET A 135 -4.61 -2.25 4.37
N THR A 136 -4.83 -2.71 5.60
CA THR A 136 -4.07 -3.84 6.14
C THR A 136 -4.29 -5.08 5.26
N ALA A 137 -5.52 -5.29 4.80
CA ALA A 137 -5.82 -6.42 3.94
C ALA A 137 -5.12 -6.30 2.59
N MET A 138 -5.06 -5.09 2.03
CA MET A 138 -4.34 -4.90 0.78
C MET A 138 -2.86 -5.27 0.91
N LEU A 139 -2.25 -4.85 2.01
CA LEU A 139 -0.84 -5.19 2.26
C LEU A 139 -0.67 -6.69 2.45
N ALA A 140 -1.57 -7.30 3.20
CA ALA A 140 -1.49 -8.75 3.45
C ALA A 140 -1.65 -9.55 2.16
N ARG A 141 -2.56 -9.12 1.30
CA ARG A 141 -2.76 -9.81 0.02
C ARG A 141 -1.57 -9.63 -0.90
N THR A 142 -0.95 -8.46 -0.88
CA THR A 142 0.27 -8.23 -1.64
C THR A 142 1.35 -9.21 -1.20
N LYS A 143 1.53 -9.34 0.11
CA LYS A 143 2.55 -10.26 0.62
C LYS A 143 2.23 -11.71 0.27
N ARG A 144 0.96 -12.09 0.35
CA ARG A 144 0.58 -13.46 0.01
C ARG A 144 0.90 -13.76 -1.45
N ARG A 145 0.57 -12.84 -2.36
CA ARG A 145 0.85 -13.05 -3.78
C ARG A 145 2.34 -13.18 -4.03
N LEU A 146 3.14 -12.40 -3.32
CA LEU A 146 4.59 -12.49 -3.49
C LEU A 146 5.12 -13.82 -2.99
N ARG A 147 4.58 -14.33 -1.88
CA ARG A 147 5.01 -15.64 -1.40
C ARG A 147 4.64 -16.73 -2.40
N GLU A 148 3.46 -16.65 -2.99
CA GLU A 148 3.03 -17.64 -3.96
C GLU A 148 3.82 -17.56 -5.25
N GLY A 149 4.09 -16.33 -5.70
CA GLY A 149 4.76 -16.13 -6.97
C GLY A 149 6.23 -16.43 -6.96
N THR A 150 6.85 -16.40 -5.77
CA THR A 150 8.28 -16.66 -5.68
C THR A 150 8.59 -18.09 -5.25
N ALA A 151 7.57 -18.87 -5.01
CA ALA A 151 7.75 -20.26 -4.52
C ALA A 151 8.19 -21.24 -5.63
#